data_6f8cbf19aef545afa65bf4f4925e6be9
#
_entry.id   6f8cbf19aef545afa65bf4f4925e6be9
#
_cell.length_a   1.000
_cell.length_b   1.000
_cell.length_c   1.000
_cell.angle_alpha   90.00
_cell.angle_beta   90.00
_cell.angle_gamma   90.00
#
_symmetry.space_group_name_H-M   'P 1'
#
loop_
_entity.id
_entity.type
_entity.pdbx_description
1 polymer ?
#
loop_
_entity_poly.entity_id
_entity_poly.type
_entity_poly.pdbx_seq_one_letter_code
_entity_poly.pdbx_strand_id
1 'polypeptide(L)'
;KDAATNSGKYIIEEIRAPLGYYVNEEPMEVTFTYDGQTVRILESTCTDKPTEMWVSKRDLTNDEELPGATLTIQDMDGNIVESWVSTDTPHRVTGLHLGDAYTLTETRPADGYALADEITFRLLQKVDEDGSNLQEAEAYYLTKKSLLFWTWDDWKLLDDATVIMRDDTIKAEFSKKDLTTMEELPGAELTITDKDGKEIDRWVSSDKPHYIEKLPAGDYTLTEVKAPDGYAFAESVPFTALPTGEVQQFEMLDDVIKVEISKKDLTTMEELPGAELTLTDKGGTVVEHW
;
A
#
# COMPACT_ATOMS: atom_id res chain seq x y z
N LYS A 1 -33.49 -51.91 -37.31
CA LYS A 1 -32.28 -51.21 -37.76
C LYS A 1 -31.21 -52.29 -37.86
N ASP A 2 -30.55 -52.37 -39.03
CA ASP A 2 -29.47 -53.30 -39.28
C ASP A 2 -28.28 -53.07 -38.35
N ALA A 3 -27.54 -54.14 -37.99
CA ALA A 3 -26.36 -54.07 -37.15
C ALA A 3 -25.33 -53.01 -37.66
N ALA A 4 -25.25 -52.81 -38.98
CA ALA A 4 -24.41 -51.78 -39.60
C ALA A 4 -24.80 -50.34 -39.29
N THR A 5 -26.05 -50.08 -38.89
CA THR A 5 -26.55 -48.74 -38.53
C THR A 5 -26.32 -48.35 -37.07
N ASN A 6 -25.83 -49.29 -36.23
CA ASN A 6 -25.52 -49.06 -34.83
C ASN A 6 -24.04 -48.74 -34.58
N SER A 7 -23.23 -48.74 -35.64
CA SER A 7 -21.83 -48.32 -35.59
C SER A 7 -21.71 -46.92 -36.20
N GLY A 8 -20.89 -46.07 -35.60
CA GLY A 8 -20.71 -44.73 -36.10
C GLY A 8 -19.66 -43.95 -35.32
N LYS A 9 -19.25 -42.86 -35.93
CA LYS A 9 -18.41 -41.82 -35.31
C LYS A 9 -19.32 -40.71 -34.80
N TYR A 10 -19.06 -40.28 -33.62
CA TYR A 10 -19.78 -39.17 -32.95
C TYR A 10 -18.75 -38.16 -32.47
N ILE A 11 -19.16 -36.92 -32.44
CA ILE A 11 -18.39 -35.83 -31.91
C ILE A 11 -19.10 -35.34 -30.67
N ILE A 12 -18.36 -35.20 -29.56
CA ILE A 12 -18.83 -34.59 -28.33
C ILE A 12 -18.12 -33.23 -28.28
N GLU A 13 -18.89 -32.17 -28.16
CA GLU A 13 -18.41 -30.79 -28.03
C GLU A 13 -18.94 -30.21 -26.73
N GLU A 14 -18.08 -29.50 -25.99
CA GLU A 14 -18.52 -28.74 -24.85
C GLU A 14 -19.09 -27.38 -25.30
N ILE A 15 -20.34 -27.14 -24.99
CA ILE A 15 -21.00 -25.85 -25.32
C ILE A 15 -21.01 -24.87 -24.15
N ARG A 16 -20.66 -25.34 -22.95
CA ARG A 16 -20.60 -24.52 -21.74
C ARG A 16 -19.80 -25.27 -20.66
N ALA A 17 -18.75 -24.61 -20.16
CA ALA A 17 -17.98 -25.12 -19.03
C ALA A 17 -18.71 -24.90 -17.69
N PRO A 18 -18.35 -25.65 -16.65
CA PRO A 18 -18.71 -25.34 -15.28
C PRO A 18 -18.17 -23.95 -14.87
N LEU A 19 -18.77 -23.36 -13.82
CA LEU A 19 -18.28 -22.11 -13.26
C LEU A 19 -16.84 -22.25 -12.77
N GLY A 20 -15.98 -21.30 -13.10
CA GLY A 20 -14.55 -21.32 -12.75
C GLY A 20 -13.67 -22.14 -13.68
N TYR A 21 -14.20 -22.60 -14.83
CA TYR A 21 -13.44 -23.33 -15.84
C TYR A 21 -13.56 -22.69 -17.20
N TYR A 22 -12.56 -22.91 -18.07
CA TYR A 22 -12.62 -22.52 -19.47
C TYR A 22 -13.46 -23.52 -20.27
N VAL A 23 -14.20 -23.01 -21.26
CA VAL A 23 -14.82 -23.88 -22.27
C VAL A 23 -13.71 -24.55 -23.09
N ASN A 24 -13.79 -25.86 -23.21
CA ASN A 24 -12.89 -26.63 -24.07
C ASN A 24 -13.60 -26.97 -25.37
N GLU A 25 -13.31 -26.21 -26.43
CA GLU A 25 -13.91 -26.41 -27.76
C GLU A 25 -13.26 -27.54 -28.57
N GLU A 26 -12.23 -28.22 -28.04
CA GLU A 26 -11.64 -29.35 -28.72
C GLU A 26 -12.65 -30.51 -28.79
N PRO A 27 -13.09 -30.85 -30.03
CA PRO A 27 -14.09 -31.88 -30.18
C PRO A 27 -13.51 -33.27 -29.88
N MET A 28 -14.22 -34.03 -29.06
CA MET A 28 -13.87 -35.42 -28.76
C MET A 28 -14.57 -36.37 -29.72
N GLU A 29 -13.78 -37.05 -30.56
CA GLU A 29 -14.32 -38.09 -31.44
C GLU A 29 -14.49 -39.42 -30.72
N VAL A 30 -15.71 -39.91 -30.69
CA VAL A 30 -16.07 -41.21 -30.08
C VAL A 30 -16.56 -42.14 -31.18
N THR A 31 -15.93 -43.31 -31.29
CA THR A 31 -16.32 -44.34 -32.28
C THR A 31 -17.05 -45.49 -31.58
N PHE A 32 -18.28 -45.71 -31.94
CA PHE A 32 -19.03 -46.88 -31.53
C PHE A 32 -18.93 -47.96 -32.58
N THR A 33 -18.51 -49.15 -32.15
CA THR A 33 -18.48 -50.35 -33.03
C THR A 33 -19.44 -51.36 -32.46
N TYR A 34 -20.41 -51.83 -33.27
CA TYR A 34 -21.29 -52.91 -32.92
C TYR A 34 -20.55 -54.23 -33.02
N ASP A 35 -20.49 -54.98 -31.92
CA ASP A 35 -19.80 -56.27 -31.85
C ASP A 35 -20.77 -57.36 -31.28
N GLY A 36 -21.87 -57.51 -31.97
CA GLY A 36 -22.90 -58.51 -31.62
C GLY A 36 -23.82 -58.11 -30.47
N GLN A 37 -24.32 -59.07 -29.69
CA GLN A 37 -25.27 -58.82 -28.60
C GLN A 37 -24.58 -58.43 -27.28
N THR A 38 -23.28 -58.22 -27.25
CA THR A 38 -22.53 -57.83 -26.06
C THR A 38 -22.68 -56.33 -25.81
N VAL A 39 -23.23 -55.97 -24.65
CA VAL A 39 -23.26 -54.58 -24.18
C VAL A 39 -21.85 -54.19 -23.74
N ARG A 40 -21.24 -53.28 -24.47
CA ARG A 40 -19.95 -52.64 -24.09
C ARG A 40 -20.22 -51.27 -23.58
N ILE A 41 -19.63 -50.94 -22.41
CA ILE A 41 -19.57 -49.59 -21.90
C ILE A 41 -18.31 -48.96 -22.52
N LEU A 42 -18.50 -47.88 -23.26
CA LEU A 42 -17.40 -47.06 -23.76
C LEU A 42 -17.23 -45.91 -22.80
N GLU A 43 -16.10 -45.85 -22.12
CA GLU A 43 -15.75 -44.76 -21.24
C GLU A 43 -14.93 -43.75 -22.05
N SER A 44 -15.29 -42.48 -21.96
CA SER A 44 -14.55 -41.35 -22.53
C SER A 44 -14.49 -40.23 -21.51
N THR A 45 -13.33 -39.63 -21.35
CA THR A 45 -13.08 -38.59 -20.35
C THR A 45 -12.76 -37.30 -21.03
N CYS A 46 -13.45 -36.22 -20.67
CA CYS A 46 -13.15 -34.84 -21.01
C CYS A 46 -12.59 -34.15 -19.76
N THR A 47 -11.67 -33.24 -19.93
CA THR A 47 -11.07 -32.50 -18.80
C THR A 47 -11.06 -31.01 -19.12
N ASP A 48 -11.46 -30.20 -18.14
CA ASP A 48 -11.46 -28.76 -18.26
C ASP A 48 -10.33 -28.16 -17.43
N LYS A 49 -9.75 -27.07 -17.95
CA LYS A 49 -8.75 -26.28 -17.25
C LYS A 49 -9.48 -25.24 -16.40
N PRO A 50 -9.18 -25.12 -15.08
CA PRO A 50 -9.72 -24.03 -14.29
C PRO A 50 -9.23 -22.68 -14.84
N THR A 51 -10.05 -21.65 -14.70
CA THR A 51 -9.63 -20.26 -14.98
C THR A 51 -8.42 -19.90 -14.12
N GLU A 52 -7.52 -19.09 -14.63
CA GLU A 52 -6.35 -18.62 -13.89
C GLU A 52 -5.99 -17.20 -14.24
N MET A 53 -5.48 -16.49 -13.24
CA MET A 53 -4.91 -15.17 -13.36
C MET A 53 -3.82 -14.96 -12.30
N TRP A 54 -3.14 -13.84 -12.39
CA TRP A 54 -2.11 -13.45 -11.45
C TRP A 54 -2.46 -12.13 -10.77
N VAL A 55 -2.08 -12.00 -9.50
CA VAL A 55 -2.11 -10.74 -8.75
C VAL A 55 -0.70 -10.42 -8.32
N SER A 56 -0.21 -9.26 -8.73
CA SER A 56 1.10 -8.73 -8.39
C SER A 56 0.91 -7.55 -7.44
N LYS A 57 1.58 -7.58 -6.30
CA LYS A 57 1.61 -6.48 -5.33
C LYS A 57 2.98 -5.82 -5.41
N ARG A 58 3.04 -4.52 -5.76
CA ARG A 58 4.31 -3.86 -6.05
C ARG A 58 4.52 -2.56 -5.28
N ASP A 59 5.78 -2.24 -5.03
CA ASP A 59 6.22 -0.93 -4.60
C ASP A 59 6.12 0.07 -5.78
N LEU A 60 5.41 1.18 -5.58
CA LEU A 60 5.21 2.21 -6.60
C LEU A 60 6.52 2.87 -7.05
N THR A 61 7.54 2.89 -6.18
CA THR A 61 8.79 3.62 -6.41
C THR A 61 9.73 2.87 -7.36
N ASN A 62 9.84 1.53 -7.22
CA ASN A 62 10.80 0.71 -7.96
C ASN A 62 10.15 -0.38 -8.83
N ASP A 63 8.81 -0.55 -8.73
CA ASP A 63 8.00 -1.56 -9.41
C ASP A 63 8.39 -3.02 -9.09
N GLU A 64 9.10 -3.26 -7.97
CA GLU A 64 9.42 -4.59 -7.47
C GLU A 64 8.24 -5.18 -6.69
N GLU A 65 8.17 -6.52 -6.62
CA GLU A 65 7.16 -7.21 -5.79
C GLU A 65 7.31 -6.81 -4.33
N LEU A 66 6.18 -6.52 -3.67
CA LEU A 66 6.11 -6.04 -2.30
C LEU A 66 5.52 -7.11 -1.38
N PRO A 67 6.33 -7.81 -0.58
CA PRO A 67 5.85 -8.78 0.39
C PRO A 67 5.27 -8.13 1.65
N GLY A 68 4.34 -8.85 2.31
CA GLY A 68 3.84 -8.49 3.64
C GLY A 68 2.49 -7.79 3.67
N ALA A 69 1.91 -7.42 2.53
CA ALA A 69 0.55 -6.90 2.43
C ALA A 69 -0.49 -8.04 2.48
N THR A 70 -1.62 -7.83 3.16
CA THR A 70 -2.74 -8.77 3.12
C THR A 70 -3.74 -8.34 2.08
N LEU A 71 -3.94 -9.18 1.07
CA LEU A 71 -4.84 -8.97 -0.05
C LEU A 71 -6.05 -9.91 0.04
N THR A 72 -7.20 -9.43 -0.44
CA THR A 72 -8.45 -10.17 -0.44
C THR A 72 -9.20 -9.92 -1.73
N ILE A 73 -9.66 -11.00 -2.38
CA ILE A 73 -10.60 -10.94 -3.50
C ILE A 73 -11.99 -11.21 -2.94
N GLN A 74 -12.94 -10.34 -3.30
CA GLN A 74 -14.35 -10.47 -2.98
C GLN A 74 -15.19 -10.51 -4.26
N ASP A 75 -16.29 -11.24 -4.23
CA ASP A 75 -17.34 -11.13 -5.26
C ASP A 75 -18.17 -9.84 -5.05
N MET A 76 -19.09 -9.57 -5.96
CA MET A 76 -19.93 -8.35 -5.89
C MET A 76 -20.98 -8.40 -4.76
N ASP A 77 -21.18 -9.54 -4.13
CA ASP A 77 -22.03 -9.71 -2.94
C ASP A 77 -21.24 -9.50 -1.64
N GLY A 78 -19.91 -9.30 -1.74
CA GLY A 78 -18.99 -9.09 -0.63
C GLY A 78 -18.47 -10.38 0.02
N ASN A 79 -18.72 -11.54 -0.59
CA ASN A 79 -18.16 -12.79 -0.09
C ASN A 79 -16.68 -12.89 -0.42
N ILE A 80 -15.89 -13.31 0.55
CA ILE A 80 -14.45 -13.53 0.34
C ILE A 80 -14.28 -14.78 -0.53
N VAL A 81 -13.65 -14.61 -1.68
CA VAL A 81 -13.28 -15.70 -2.59
C VAL A 81 -11.92 -16.25 -2.22
N GLU A 82 -10.94 -15.35 -1.97
CA GLU A 82 -9.58 -15.71 -1.57
C GLU A 82 -8.94 -14.60 -0.75
N SER A 83 -8.03 -14.96 0.18
CA SER A 83 -7.23 -14.01 0.95
C SER A 83 -5.85 -14.58 1.22
N TRP A 84 -4.80 -13.77 1.04
CA TRP A 84 -3.40 -14.19 1.21
C TRP A 84 -2.52 -13.02 1.66
N VAL A 85 -1.29 -13.33 2.03
CA VAL A 85 -0.23 -12.34 2.26
C VAL A 85 0.68 -12.33 1.03
N SER A 86 0.96 -11.12 0.49
CA SER A 86 1.85 -10.94 -0.66
C SER A 86 3.27 -11.42 -0.36
N THR A 87 3.94 -11.90 -1.41
CA THR A 87 5.31 -12.40 -1.37
C THR A 87 6.18 -11.65 -2.39
N ASP A 88 7.39 -12.10 -2.60
CA ASP A 88 8.34 -11.62 -3.62
C ASP A 88 8.02 -12.13 -5.03
N THR A 89 6.86 -12.78 -5.21
CA THR A 89 6.36 -13.27 -6.50
C THR A 89 4.86 -13.05 -6.62
N PRO A 90 4.32 -12.88 -7.85
CA PRO A 90 2.89 -12.77 -8.07
C PRO A 90 2.12 -13.97 -7.53
N HIS A 91 0.95 -13.73 -6.97
CA HIS A 91 0.04 -14.75 -6.47
C HIS A 91 -0.85 -15.28 -7.59
N ARG A 92 -0.94 -16.60 -7.70
CA ARG A 92 -1.79 -17.28 -8.70
C ARG A 92 -3.18 -17.52 -8.11
N VAL A 93 -4.20 -16.99 -8.78
CA VAL A 93 -5.61 -17.17 -8.46
C VAL A 93 -6.26 -18.09 -9.48
N THR A 94 -7.07 -19.04 -9.03
CA THR A 94 -7.74 -19.99 -9.93
C THR A 94 -9.22 -20.16 -9.60
N GLY A 95 -10.03 -20.55 -10.58
CA GLY A 95 -11.43 -20.89 -10.37
C GLY A 95 -12.39 -19.70 -10.29
N LEU A 96 -11.95 -18.49 -10.66
CA LEU A 96 -12.86 -17.35 -10.78
C LEU A 96 -13.83 -17.55 -11.95
N HIS A 97 -15.07 -17.13 -11.78
CA HIS A 97 -16.07 -17.20 -12.85
C HIS A 97 -15.79 -16.17 -13.95
N LEU A 98 -15.87 -16.63 -15.17
CA LEU A 98 -15.72 -15.74 -16.34
C LEU A 98 -16.94 -14.81 -16.47
N GLY A 99 -16.67 -13.54 -16.72
CA GLY A 99 -17.70 -12.50 -16.87
C GLY A 99 -18.14 -11.83 -15.58
N ASP A 100 -17.99 -12.49 -14.43
CA ASP A 100 -18.29 -11.91 -13.13
C ASP A 100 -17.25 -10.86 -12.75
N ALA A 101 -17.69 -9.83 -12.03
CA ALA A 101 -16.78 -8.82 -11.49
C ALA A 101 -16.36 -9.19 -10.06
N TYR A 102 -15.13 -8.83 -9.71
CA TYR A 102 -14.52 -9.03 -8.41
C TYR A 102 -13.83 -7.77 -7.95
N THR A 103 -13.67 -7.60 -6.64
CA THR A 103 -12.90 -6.51 -6.05
C THR A 103 -11.67 -7.09 -5.36
N LEU A 104 -10.49 -6.60 -5.74
CA LEU A 104 -9.23 -6.81 -5.03
C LEU A 104 -9.05 -5.67 -4.03
N THR A 105 -8.97 -5.99 -2.75
CA THR A 105 -8.81 -5.05 -1.66
C THR A 105 -7.56 -5.39 -0.86
N GLU A 106 -6.80 -4.39 -0.48
CA GLU A 106 -5.77 -4.52 0.52
C GLU A 106 -6.38 -4.28 1.89
N THR A 107 -6.35 -5.30 2.76
CA THR A 107 -6.90 -5.21 4.12
C THR A 107 -5.86 -4.82 5.16
N ARG A 108 -4.59 -5.02 4.85
CA ARG A 108 -3.43 -4.59 5.63
C ARG A 108 -2.26 -4.30 4.69
N PRO A 109 -1.73 -3.07 4.68
CA PRO A 109 -0.55 -2.75 3.90
C PRO A 109 0.72 -3.40 4.48
N ALA A 110 1.77 -3.48 3.67
CA ALA A 110 3.10 -3.81 4.14
C ALA A 110 3.64 -2.71 5.08
N ASP A 111 4.51 -3.07 6.01
CA ASP A 111 5.07 -2.13 6.97
C ASP A 111 5.83 -0.99 6.25
N GLY A 112 5.48 0.27 6.55
CA GLY A 112 6.05 1.46 5.92
C GLY A 112 5.37 1.89 4.63
N TYR A 113 4.27 1.25 4.24
CA TYR A 113 3.51 1.56 3.03
C TYR A 113 2.10 2.05 3.34
N ALA A 114 1.58 2.86 2.44
CA ALA A 114 0.21 3.34 2.46
C ALA A 114 -0.76 2.26 1.99
N LEU A 115 -1.99 2.34 2.46
CA LEU A 115 -3.06 1.46 1.98
C LEU A 115 -3.39 1.80 0.52
N ALA A 116 -3.41 0.79 -0.35
CA ALA A 116 -3.78 0.97 -1.75
C ALA A 116 -5.29 1.11 -1.94
N ASP A 117 -5.67 1.79 -3.01
CA ASP A 117 -7.06 1.80 -3.49
C ASP A 117 -7.47 0.41 -3.98
N GLU A 118 -8.74 0.08 -3.79
CA GLU A 118 -9.33 -1.15 -4.32
C GLU A 118 -9.37 -1.18 -5.85
N ILE A 119 -9.24 -2.37 -6.43
CA ILE A 119 -9.30 -2.60 -7.87
C ILE A 119 -10.46 -3.52 -8.19
N THR A 120 -11.45 -3.02 -8.94
CA THR A 120 -12.49 -3.88 -9.50
C THR A 120 -12.01 -4.46 -10.83
N PHE A 121 -12.10 -5.77 -10.97
CA PHE A 121 -11.65 -6.49 -12.17
C PHE A 121 -12.61 -7.61 -12.57
N ARG A 122 -12.45 -8.13 -13.78
CA ARG A 122 -13.14 -9.33 -14.28
C ARG A 122 -12.25 -10.11 -15.23
N LEU A 123 -12.56 -11.40 -15.39
CA LEU A 123 -11.94 -12.27 -16.38
C LEU A 123 -12.91 -12.56 -17.51
N LEU A 124 -12.40 -12.56 -18.73
CA LEU A 124 -13.08 -13.11 -19.90
C LEU A 124 -12.22 -14.21 -20.51
N GLN A 125 -12.84 -15.19 -21.13
CA GLN A 125 -12.10 -16.19 -21.92
C GLN A 125 -11.54 -15.52 -23.17
N LYS A 126 -10.26 -15.72 -23.42
CA LYS A 126 -9.58 -15.22 -24.62
C LYS A 126 -10.09 -15.97 -25.83
N VAL A 127 -10.27 -15.26 -26.93
CA VAL A 127 -10.61 -15.83 -28.22
C VAL A 127 -9.45 -15.61 -29.21
N ASP A 128 -9.24 -16.56 -30.10
CA ASP A 128 -8.27 -16.41 -31.17
C ASP A 128 -8.80 -15.55 -32.34
N GLU A 129 -8.01 -15.41 -33.39
CA GLU A 129 -8.37 -14.61 -34.59
C GLU A 129 -9.58 -15.20 -35.34
N ASP A 130 -9.84 -16.49 -35.23
CA ASP A 130 -10.95 -17.19 -35.88
C ASP A 130 -12.22 -17.18 -34.99
N GLY A 131 -12.12 -16.65 -33.79
CA GLY A 131 -13.21 -16.55 -32.81
C GLY A 131 -13.39 -17.79 -31.93
N SER A 132 -12.44 -18.73 -31.95
CA SER A 132 -12.45 -19.94 -31.11
C SER A 132 -11.96 -19.59 -29.69
N ASN A 133 -12.59 -20.20 -28.68
CA ASN A 133 -12.25 -20.00 -27.29
C ASN A 133 -10.91 -20.67 -26.93
N LEU A 134 -9.97 -19.90 -26.44
CA LEU A 134 -8.71 -20.40 -25.89
C LEU A 134 -8.88 -20.74 -24.40
N GLN A 135 -8.17 -21.74 -23.89
CA GLN A 135 -8.13 -22.04 -22.46
C GLN A 135 -7.18 -21.09 -21.72
N GLU A 136 -7.38 -19.79 -21.96
CA GLU A 136 -6.63 -18.65 -21.39
C GLU A 136 -7.62 -17.54 -21.01
N ALA A 137 -7.27 -16.74 -20.02
CA ALA A 137 -8.04 -15.57 -19.63
C ALA A 137 -7.42 -14.27 -20.16
N GLU A 138 -8.30 -13.30 -20.41
CA GLU A 138 -7.97 -11.90 -20.45
C GLU A 138 -8.55 -11.25 -19.19
N ALA A 139 -7.74 -10.47 -18.46
CA ALA A 139 -8.20 -9.71 -17.32
C ALA A 139 -8.50 -8.26 -17.73
N TYR A 140 -9.55 -7.71 -17.15
CA TYR A 140 -9.96 -6.32 -17.36
C TYR A 140 -10.17 -5.65 -16.01
N TYR A 141 -9.72 -4.40 -15.85
CA TYR A 141 -10.02 -3.59 -14.69
C TYR A 141 -11.01 -2.49 -15.00
N LEU A 142 -11.82 -2.14 -14.00
CA LEU A 142 -12.84 -1.13 -14.12
C LEU A 142 -12.26 0.27 -13.89
N THR A 143 -12.49 1.17 -14.84
CA THR A 143 -12.27 2.61 -14.68
C THR A 143 -13.57 3.36 -14.85
N LYS A 144 -13.72 4.46 -14.14
CA LYS A 144 -14.85 5.39 -14.35
C LYS A 144 -14.42 6.52 -15.27
N LYS A 145 -15.14 6.70 -16.37
CA LYS A 145 -15.03 7.88 -17.23
C LYS A 145 -16.14 8.87 -16.92
N SER A 146 -15.81 10.16 -16.98
CA SER A 146 -16.80 11.23 -16.83
C SER A 146 -16.70 12.23 -17.96
N LEU A 147 -17.86 12.69 -18.45
CA LEU A 147 -17.98 13.81 -19.36
C LEU A 147 -19.13 14.70 -18.89
N LEU A 148 -18.81 15.95 -18.49
CA LEU A 148 -19.75 16.90 -17.89
C LEU A 148 -20.43 16.31 -16.62
N PHE A 149 -21.70 15.88 -16.75
CA PHE A 149 -22.53 15.35 -15.66
C PHE A 149 -22.76 13.83 -15.75
N TRP A 150 -22.13 13.16 -16.72
CA TRP A 150 -22.33 11.75 -16.96
C TRP A 150 -21.07 10.97 -16.59
N THR A 151 -21.23 9.90 -15.81
CA THR A 151 -20.19 8.92 -15.49
C THR A 151 -20.61 7.57 -16.04
N TRP A 152 -19.65 6.81 -16.60
CA TRP A 152 -19.88 5.45 -17.06
C TRP A 152 -18.68 4.57 -16.78
N ASP A 153 -18.94 3.29 -16.66
CA ASP A 153 -17.93 2.27 -16.47
C ASP A 153 -17.18 2.01 -17.78
N ASP A 154 -15.85 1.89 -17.69
CA ASP A 154 -14.99 1.59 -18.82
C ASP A 154 -14.01 0.47 -18.40
N TRP A 155 -14.15 -0.68 -19.06
CA TRP A 155 -13.30 -1.83 -18.80
C TRP A 155 -12.06 -1.77 -19.67
N LYS A 156 -10.88 -1.80 -19.04
CA LYS A 156 -9.59 -1.78 -19.74
C LYS A 156 -8.90 -3.12 -19.61
N LEU A 157 -8.44 -3.63 -20.76
CA LEU A 157 -7.63 -4.84 -20.83
C LEU A 157 -6.32 -4.68 -20.06
N LEU A 158 -5.97 -5.70 -19.32
CA LEU A 158 -4.69 -5.86 -18.63
C LEU A 158 -3.80 -6.82 -19.42
N ASP A 159 -2.51 -6.53 -19.42
CA ASP A 159 -1.53 -7.41 -20.03
C ASP A 159 -1.39 -8.72 -19.21
N ASP A 160 -1.25 -9.83 -19.88
CA ASP A 160 -0.94 -11.17 -19.33
C ASP A 160 -1.86 -11.66 -18.20
N ALA A 161 -3.16 -11.29 -18.23
CA ALA A 161 -4.13 -11.64 -17.19
C ALA A 161 -3.62 -11.38 -15.75
N THR A 162 -2.88 -10.27 -15.56
CA THR A 162 -2.27 -9.89 -14.28
C THR A 162 -2.88 -8.59 -13.77
N VAL A 163 -3.46 -8.63 -12.57
CA VAL A 163 -3.88 -7.44 -11.83
C VAL A 163 -2.71 -6.96 -10.98
N ILE A 164 -2.28 -5.72 -11.17
CA ILE A 164 -1.16 -5.12 -10.43
C ILE A 164 -1.69 -4.05 -9.48
N MET A 165 -1.49 -4.26 -8.18
CA MET A 165 -1.78 -3.29 -7.13
C MET A 165 -0.46 -2.71 -6.62
N ARG A 166 -0.38 -1.36 -6.54
CA ARG A 166 0.85 -0.65 -6.14
C ARG A 166 0.61 0.16 -4.88
N ASP A 167 1.58 0.10 -3.96
CA ASP A 167 1.61 0.92 -2.75
C ASP A 167 2.67 2.01 -2.86
N ASP A 168 2.31 3.19 -2.40
CA ASP A 168 3.27 4.26 -2.12
C ASP A 168 3.80 4.13 -0.70
N THR A 169 4.98 4.68 -0.42
CA THR A 169 5.58 4.69 0.90
C THR A 169 4.91 5.71 1.81
N ILE A 170 4.88 5.45 3.12
CA ILE A 170 4.52 6.47 4.12
C ILE A 170 5.69 7.43 4.27
N LYS A 171 5.41 8.73 4.14
CA LYS A 171 6.39 9.81 4.14
C LYS A 171 6.08 10.80 5.25
N ALA A 172 7.12 11.23 5.97
CA ALA A 172 6.98 12.19 7.06
C ALA A 172 8.11 13.23 7.01
N GLU A 173 7.78 14.49 7.28
CA GLU A 173 8.72 15.60 7.47
C GLU A 173 8.61 16.14 8.89
N PHE A 174 9.77 16.37 9.52
CA PHE A 174 9.89 16.86 10.88
C PHE A 174 10.65 18.18 10.89
N SER A 175 9.95 19.26 11.24
CA SER A 175 10.52 20.59 11.37
C SER A 175 10.85 20.88 12.83
N LYS A 176 12.04 21.40 13.08
CA LYS A 176 12.43 22.01 14.36
C LYS A 176 12.54 23.50 14.17
N LYS A 177 11.67 24.30 14.79
CA LYS A 177 11.58 25.74 14.51
C LYS A 177 11.74 26.60 15.77
N ASP A 178 12.25 27.80 15.55
CA ASP A 178 12.19 28.88 16.54
C ASP A 178 10.75 29.39 16.66
N LEU A 179 10.23 29.43 17.89
CA LEU A 179 8.84 29.81 18.20
C LEU A 179 8.55 31.28 17.78
N THR A 180 9.55 32.15 17.75
CA THR A 180 9.37 33.57 17.47
C THR A 180 9.46 33.88 15.99
N THR A 181 10.44 33.30 15.29
CA THR A 181 10.69 33.57 13.87
C THR A 181 9.98 32.59 12.95
N MET A 182 9.61 31.41 13.45
CA MET A 182 9.07 30.26 12.68
C MET A 182 10.02 29.73 11.60
N GLU A 183 11.30 30.10 11.68
CA GLU A 183 12.35 29.56 10.84
C GLU A 183 12.88 28.23 11.39
N GLU A 184 13.44 27.38 10.53
CA GLU A 184 14.11 26.15 10.94
C GLU A 184 15.24 26.45 11.91
N LEU A 185 15.33 25.67 12.99
CA LEU A 185 16.27 25.84 14.10
C LEU A 185 17.30 24.72 14.11
N PRO A 186 18.53 24.98 13.62
CA PRO A 186 19.60 23.99 13.63
C PRO A 186 20.18 23.73 15.02
N GLY A 187 20.70 22.50 15.23
CA GLY A 187 21.53 22.15 16.38
C GLY A 187 20.79 21.44 17.53
N ALA A 188 19.47 21.23 17.43
CA ALA A 188 18.74 20.35 18.33
C ALA A 188 19.03 18.89 17.99
N GLU A 189 19.25 18.04 19.01
CA GLU A 189 19.27 16.61 18.84
C GLU A 189 17.89 16.03 19.12
N LEU A 190 17.28 15.38 18.13
CA LEU A 190 15.93 14.86 18.13
C LEU A 190 15.92 13.36 17.98
N THR A 191 14.93 12.71 18.57
CA THR A 191 14.67 11.27 18.40
C THR A 191 13.18 11.00 18.25
N ILE A 192 12.84 9.96 17.46
CA ILE A 192 11.51 9.39 17.40
C ILE A 192 11.54 8.02 18.06
N THR A 193 10.58 7.78 18.94
CA THR A 193 10.36 6.48 19.56
C THR A 193 8.95 5.98 19.23
N ASP A 194 8.80 4.65 19.07
CA ASP A 194 7.49 4.02 18.96
C ASP A 194 6.78 3.93 20.34
N LYS A 195 5.57 3.41 20.33
CA LYS A 195 4.75 3.21 21.54
C LYS A 195 5.38 2.32 22.62
N ASP A 196 6.34 1.47 22.23
CA ASP A 196 7.06 0.56 23.12
C ASP A 196 8.40 1.18 23.62
N GLY A 197 8.68 2.43 23.22
CA GLY A 197 9.88 3.18 23.59
C GLY A 197 11.13 2.80 22.78
N LYS A 198 10.97 2.04 21.69
CA LYS A 198 12.06 1.70 20.79
C LYS A 198 12.38 2.93 19.93
N GLU A 199 13.67 3.31 19.88
CA GLU A 199 14.13 4.36 18.99
C GLU A 199 14.04 3.91 17.53
N ILE A 200 13.35 4.74 16.73
CA ILE A 200 13.14 4.53 15.30
C ILE A 200 14.12 5.34 14.48
N ASP A 201 14.34 6.60 14.88
CA ASP A 201 15.28 7.49 14.22
C ASP A 201 15.87 8.52 15.20
N ARG A 202 17.05 9.06 14.88
CA ARG A 202 17.76 10.08 15.63
C ARG A 202 18.58 10.96 14.69
N TRP A 203 18.44 12.29 14.82
CA TRP A 203 19.16 13.26 13.98
C TRP A 203 19.47 14.54 14.74
N VAL A 204 20.27 15.39 14.11
CA VAL A 204 20.49 16.78 14.54
C VAL A 204 19.75 17.69 13.56
N SER A 205 18.92 18.61 14.06
CA SER A 205 18.16 19.54 13.25
C SER A 205 19.07 20.43 12.40
N SER A 206 18.60 20.82 11.24
CA SER A 206 19.30 21.66 10.25
C SER A 206 18.42 22.85 9.83
N ASP A 207 18.85 23.56 8.80
CA ASP A 207 18.08 24.62 8.11
C ASP A 207 16.95 24.09 7.21
N LYS A 208 16.65 22.81 7.30
CA LYS A 208 15.59 22.12 6.53
C LYS A 208 14.91 21.07 7.40
N PRO A 209 13.63 20.75 7.10
CA PRO A 209 12.96 19.62 7.72
C PRO A 209 13.72 18.31 7.54
N HIS A 210 13.65 17.44 8.52
CA HIS A 210 14.14 16.07 8.43
C HIS A 210 13.08 15.19 7.79
N TYR A 211 13.46 14.45 6.74
CA TYR A 211 12.56 13.61 5.96
C TYR A 211 12.78 12.13 6.24
N ILE A 212 11.69 11.42 6.54
CA ILE A 212 11.69 9.97 6.74
C ILE A 212 10.76 9.34 5.72
N GLU A 213 11.24 8.31 5.04
CA GLU A 213 10.46 7.47 4.13
C GLU A 213 10.32 6.06 4.72
N LYS A 214 9.19 5.41 4.44
CA LYS A 214 8.85 4.06 4.95
C LYS A 214 8.70 4.03 6.48
N LEU A 215 8.20 5.12 7.08
CA LEU A 215 7.83 5.10 8.49
C LEU A 215 6.57 4.23 8.66
N PRO A 216 6.61 3.11 9.43
CA PRO A 216 5.42 2.28 9.61
C PRO A 216 4.24 3.07 10.20
N ALA A 217 3.02 2.75 9.79
CA ALA A 217 1.83 3.37 10.38
C ALA A 217 1.73 3.03 11.87
N GLY A 218 1.48 4.05 12.71
CA GLY A 218 1.41 3.85 14.16
C GLY A 218 1.61 5.12 14.97
N ASP A 219 1.61 4.95 16.29
CA ASP A 219 1.81 6.03 17.24
C ASP A 219 3.27 6.14 17.67
N TYR A 220 3.76 7.37 17.69
CA TYR A 220 5.15 7.73 17.95
C TYR A 220 5.24 8.94 18.88
N THR A 221 6.44 9.16 19.41
CA THR A 221 6.77 10.36 20.17
C THR A 221 8.05 10.97 19.61
N LEU A 222 7.98 12.24 19.19
CA LEU A 222 9.14 13.08 18.86
C LEU A 222 9.64 13.72 20.14
N THR A 223 10.92 13.52 20.46
CA THR A 223 11.55 14.03 21.69
C THR A 223 12.83 14.79 21.38
N GLU A 224 13.01 15.93 22.01
CA GLU A 224 14.27 16.65 21.99
C GLU A 224 15.20 16.06 23.08
N VAL A 225 16.35 15.59 22.67
CA VAL A 225 17.38 15.02 23.56
C VAL A 225 18.38 16.09 24.00
N LYS A 226 18.62 17.05 23.11
CA LYS A 226 19.50 18.21 23.36
C LYS A 226 18.94 19.41 22.63
N ALA A 227 18.68 20.50 23.37
CA ALA A 227 18.29 21.79 22.80
C ALA A 227 19.49 22.51 22.16
N PRO A 228 19.29 23.39 21.17
CA PRO A 228 20.31 24.30 20.69
C PRO A 228 20.77 25.28 21.77
N ASP A 229 21.97 25.81 21.61
CA ASP A 229 22.51 26.79 22.56
C ASP A 229 21.63 28.06 22.60
N GLY A 230 21.20 28.47 23.80
CA GLY A 230 20.33 29.62 24.02
C GLY A 230 18.83 29.34 23.99
N TYR A 231 18.43 28.10 23.77
CA TYR A 231 17.03 27.67 23.74
C TYR A 231 16.68 26.78 24.93
N ALA A 232 15.41 26.83 25.33
CA ALA A 232 14.86 25.93 26.30
C ALA A 232 14.44 24.59 25.65
N PHE A 233 14.49 23.51 26.41
CA PHE A 233 13.98 22.22 25.93
C PHE A 233 12.51 22.29 25.59
N ALA A 234 12.15 21.74 24.42
CA ALA A 234 10.76 21.55 24.04
C ALA A 234 10.13 20.36 24.78
N GLU A 235 8.81 20.42 24.97
CA GLU A 235 8.04 19.26 25.37
C GLU A 235 7.98 18.22 24.23
N SER A 236 7.96 16.94 24.61
CA SER A 236 7.81 15.86 23.62
C SER A 236 6.46 15.95 22.91
N VAL A 237 6.45 15.69 21.60
CA VAL A 237 5.29 15.77 20.72
C VAL A 237 4.84 14.36 20.34
N PRO A 238 3.70 13.87 20.85
CA PRO A 238 3.11 12.64 20.35
C PRO A 238 2.51 12.87 18.94
N PHE A 239 2.66 11.90 18.05
CA PHE A 239 2.07 11.95 16.72
C PHE A 239 1.70 10.55 16.22
N THR A 240 0.81 10.48 15.22
CA THR A 240 0.42 9.24 14.54
C THR A 240 0.82 9.32 13.09
N ALA A 241 1.63 8.36 12.62
CA ALA A 241 1.89 8.15 11.19
C ALA A 241 0.69 7.41 10.58
N LEU A 242 -0.03 8.06 9.66
CA LEU A 242 -1.18 7.49 8.96
C LEU A 242 -0.72 6.68 7.74
N PRO A 243 -1.43 5.61 7.36
CA PRO A 243 -1.12 4.81 6.18
C PRO A 243 -1.56 5.52 4.88
N THR A 244 -0.96 6.66 4.59
CA THR A 244 -1.20 7.48 3.39
C THR A 244 0.10 7.77 2.66
N GLY A 245 0.06 7.84 1.33
CA GLY A 245 1.20 8.21 0.49
C GLY A 245 1.53 9.72 0.49
N GLU A 246 0.68 10.56 1.10
CA GLU A 246 0.96 11.98 1.24
C GLU A 246 2.04 12.25 2.28
N VAL A 247 2.84 13.31 2.07
CA VAL A 247 3.86 13.73 3.06
C VAL A 247 3.16 14.32 4.28
N GLN A 248 3.34 13.69 5.42
CA GLN A 248 2.80 14.14 6.71
C GLN A 248 3.83 15.05 7.39
N GLN A 249 3.37 16.21 7.89
CA GLN A 249 4.25 17.22 8.48
C GLN A 249 4.04 17.32 9.98
N PHE A 250 5.15 17.29 10.73
CA PHE A 250 5.18 17.42 12.18
C PHE A 250 6.17 18.51 12.59
N GLU A 251 5.83 19.28 13.59
CA GLU A 251 6.63 20.41 14.04
C GLU A 251 6.92 20.34 15.53
N MET A 252 8.14 20.75 15.92
CA MET A 252 8.53 20.99 17.31
C MET A 252 9.11 22.40 17.42
N LEU A 253 8.66 23.17 18.40
CA LEU A 253 8.99 24.58 18.56
C LEU A 253 9.81 24.79 19.83
N ASP A 254 10.88 25.58 19.76
CA ASP A 254 11.67 26.03 20.90
C ASP A 254 11.53 27.54 21.10
N ASP A 255 11.43 27.97 22.37
CA ASP A 255 11.56 29.36 22.74
C ASP A 255 12.98 29.64 23.28
N VAL A 256 13.46 30.84 23.05
CA VAL A 256 14.74 31.28 23.58
C VAL A 256 14.71 31.36 25.10
N ILE A 257 15.84 31.04 25.74
CA ILE A 257 15.98 31.26 27.18
C ILE A 257 15.99 32.77 27.44
N LYS A 258 15.05 33.23 28.22
CA LYS A 258 14.94 34.66 28.62
C LYS A 258 15.37 34.81 30.06
N VAL A 259 16.31 35.71 30.31
CA VAL A 259 16.80 36.02 31.67
C VAL A 259 16.58 37.49 31.91
N GLU A 260 15.91 37.81 32.99
CA GLU A 260 15.76 39.17 33.50
C GLU A 260 16.69 39.38 34.67
N ILE A 261 17.56 40.35 34.61
CA ILE A 261 18.52 40.70 35.67
C ILE A 261 18.20 42.08 36.19
N SER A 262 17.97 42.18 37.47
CA SER A 262 17.58 43.39 38.19
C SER A 262 18.66 43.73 39.21
N LYS A 263 19.13 44.96 39.21
CA LYS A 263 20.03 45.51 40.22
C LYS A 263 19.26 46.43 41.14
N LYS A 264 19.13 46.04 42.45
CA LYS A 264 18.26 46.74 43.41
C LYS A 264 19.04 47.24 44.60
N ASP A 265 18.57 48.39 45.17
CA ASP A 265 18.94 48.86 46.51
C ASP A 265 18.46 47.89 47.57
N LEU A 266 19.36 47.47 48.45
CA LEU A 266 19.06 46.46 49.47
C LEU A 266 17.97 46.91 50.50
N THR A 267 17.87 48.26 50.72
CA THR A 267 16.98 48.81 51.72
C THR A 267 15.60 49.13 51.16
N THR A 268 15.58 49.77 49.98
CA THR A 268 14.34 50.22 49.34
C THR A 268 13.72 49.21 48.39
N MET A 269 14.53 48.24 47.94
CA MET A 269 14.17 47.25 46.90
C MET A 269 13.83 47.87 45.54
N GLU A 270 14.16 49.17 45.35
CA GLU A 270 14.00 49.86 44.07
C GLU A 270 15.18 49.55 43.14
N GLU A 271 14.96 49.70 41.81
CA GLU A 271 16.00 49.55 40.80
C GLU A 271 17.11 50.56 41.03
N LEU A 272 18.38 50.12 40.95
CA LEU A 272 19.56 50.92 41.21
C LEU A 272 20.32 51.19 39.90
N PRO A 273 20.08 52.32 39.24
CA PRO A 273 20.71 52.67 37.97
C PRO A 273 22.17 53.03 38.12
N GLY A 274 22.99 52.89 37.05
CA GLY A 274 24.38 53.31 36.95
C GLY A 274 25.41 52.29 37.45
N ALA A 275 25.01 51.05 37.70
CA ALA A 275 25.93 49.95 37.88
C ALA A 275 26.35 49.37 36.52
N GLU A 276 27.62 49.11 36.34
CA GLU A 276 28.09 48.30 35.19
C GLU A 276 28.10 46.84 35.61
N LEU A 277 27.44 45.99 34.78
CA LEU A 277 27.31 44.56 35.06
C LEU A 277 27.86 43.77 33.88
N THR A 278 28.42 42.60 34.16
CA THR A 278 28.93 41.67 33.17
C THR A 278 28.42 40.28 33.49
N LEU A 279 27.83 39.64 32.51
CA LEU A 279 27.46 38.22 32.57
C LEU A 279 28.60 37.42 31.93
N THR A 280 29.13 36.43 32.62
CA THR A 280 30.15 35.51 32.14
C THR A 280 29.73 34.07 32.22
N ASP A 281 30.14 33.22 31.29
CA ASP A 281 29.98 31.78 31.37
C ASP A 281 30.89 31.13 32.44
N LYS A 282 30.78 29.84 32.65
CA LYS A 282 31.62 29.09 33.58
C LYS A 282 33.12 29.11 33.22
N GLY A 283 33.43 29.33 31.94
CA GLY A 283 34.80 29.45 31.40
C GLY A 283 35.40 30.83 31.56
N GLY A 284 34.62 31.83 32.04
CA GLY A 284 35.04 33.23 32.18
C GLY A 284 34.87 34.04 30.91
N THR A 285 34.21 33.54 29.88
CA THR A 285 33.92 34.27 28.64
C THR A 285 32.77 35.24 28.90
N VAL A 286 32.93 36.51 28.50
CA VAL A 286 31.86 37.50 28.61
C VAL A 286 30.77 37.17 27.61
N VAL A 287 29.57 36.97 28.14
CA VAL A 287 28.33 36.72 27.37
C VAL A 287 27.64 38.04 27.06
N GLU A 288 27.56 38.93 28.05
CA GLU A 288 26.93 40.24 27.90
C GLU A 288 27.52 41.25 28.92
N HIS A 289 27.48 42.53 28.56
CA HIS A 289 27.91 43.65 29.39
C HIS A 289 26.96 44.84 29.21
N TRP A 290 26.42 45.37 30.27
CA TRP A 290 25.49 46.51 30.24
C TRP A 290 25.66 47.47 31.44
#